data_e750f03c79e3cd361dcc83c0c02b51ee
#
_entry.id   e750f03c79e3cd361dcc83c0c02b51ee
#
_cell.length_a   1.000
_cell.length_b   1.000
_cell.length_c   1.000
_cell.angle_alpha   90.00
_cell.angle_beta   90.00
_cell.angle_gamma   90.00
#
_symmetry.space_group_name_H-M   'P 1'
#
loop_
_entity.id
_entity.type
_entity.pdbx_description
1 polymer ?
#
loop_
_entity_poly.entity_id
_entity_poly.type
_entity_poly.pdbx_seq_one_letter_code
_entity_poly.pdbx_strand_id
1 'polypeptide(L)'
;MRFIDSNVFLYAMIKPKGNTSKEILKKKEKAKKILLRVENGEDVVTTLIHLSEIANILEAKVNLTTAVRFLENLLLAENVKILPVSVEEYLKAVLISKEKGISVNDALAYLKMKELNIKEIYTFDRHFQNLDVEVIQD
;
A
#
# COMPACT_ATOMS: atom_id res chain seq x y z
N MET A 1 14.96 3.10 -0.97
CA MET A 1 13.53 3.42 -1.17
C MET A 1 12.70 2.14 -1.03
N ARG A 2 11.57 2.24 -0.37
CA ARG A 2 10.66 1.10 -0.17
C ARG A 2 9.34 1.35 -0.89
N PHE A 3 8.74 0.27 -1.36
CA PHE A 3 7.35 0.31 -1.82
C PHE A 3 6.44 0.31 -0.58
N ILE A 4 5.35 1.06 -0.63
CA ILE A 4 4.36 1.04 0.45
C ILE A 4 3.00 0.58 -0.09
N ASP A 5 2.50 -0.51 0.47
CA ASP A 5 1.24 -1.12 0.06
C ASP A 5 0.04 -0.38 0.65
N SER A 6 -1.09 -0.45 -0.04
CA SER A 6 -2.34 0.20 0.36
C SER A 6 -2.76 -0.15 1.79
N ASN A 7 -2.56 -1.41 2.21
CA ASN A 7 -3.05 -1.86 3.51
C ASN A 7 -2.37 -1.16 4.69
N VAL A 8 -1.15 -0.64 4.50
CA VAL A 8 -0.47 0.12 5.57
C VAL A 8 -1.27 1.40 5.88
N PHE A 9 -1.69 2.12 4.84
CA PHE A 9 -2.52 3.32 5.01
C PHE A 9 -3.87 2.98 5.63
N LEU A 10 -4.49 1.90 5.15
CA LEU A 10 -5.81 1.50 5.61
C LEU A 10 -5.83 1.06 7.08
N TYR A 11 -4.84 0.27 7.52
CA TYR A 11 -4.73 -0.09 8.93
C TYR A 11 -4.51 1.14 9.82
N ALA A 12 -3.72 2.11 9.35
CA ALA A 12 -3.44 3.31 10.13
C ALA A 12 -4.68 4.21 10.27
N MET A 13 -5.51 4.29 9.24
CA MET A 13 -6.58 5.29 9.14
C MET A 13 -7.96 4.79 9.54
N ILE A 14 -8.25 3.49 9.39
CA ILE A 14 -9.57 2.95 9.66
C ILE A 14 -9.65 2.47 11.10
N LYS A 15 -10.66 2.97 11.84
CA LYS A 15 -10.89 2.53 13.21
C LYS A 15 -11.45 1.10 13.21
N PRO A 16 -10.90 0.19 14.04
CA PRO A 16 -11.46 -1.13 14.19
C PRO A 16 -12.86 -1.05 14.81
N LYS A 17 -13.74 -1.93 14.35
CA LYS A 17 -15.11 -2.01 14.86
C LYS A 17 -15.21 -3.06 15.95
N GLY A 18 -15.89 -2.70 17.08
CA GLY A 18 -16.26 -3.65 18.11
C GLY A 18 -15.11 -4.44 18.72
N ASN A 19 -15.31 -5.76 18.85
CA ASN A 19 -14.34 -6.67 19.44
C ASN A 19 -13.20 -6.99 18.47
N THR A 20 -12.25 -6.09 18.38
CA THR A 20 -11.11 -6.25 17.50
C THR A 20 -10.02 -7.10 18.17
N SER A 21 -9.43 -8.01 17.42
CA SER A 21 -8.34 -8.83 17.90
C SER A 21 -7.12 -8.01 18.27
N LYS A 22 -6.28 -8.54 19.17
CA LYS A 22 -5.00 -7.94 19.54
C LYS A 22 -4.08 -7.84 18.31
N GLU A 23 -4.18 -8.79 17.40
CA GLU A 23 -3.38 -8.83 16.18
C GLU A 23 -3.67 -7.62 15.28
N ILE A 24 -4.96 -7.28 15.09
CA ILE A 24 -5.36 -6.12 14.28
C ILE A 24 -4.88 -4.82 14.94
N LEU A 25 -4.99 -4.71 16.25
CA LEU A 25 -4.52 -3.54 16.99
C LEU A 25 -3.01 -3.37 16.85
N LYS A 26 -2.24 -4.46 16.89
CA LYS A 26 -0.78 -4.43 16.66
C LYS A 26 -0.45 -3.95 15.25
N LYS A 27 -1.16 -4.44 14.25
CA LYS A 27 -0.97 -4.00 12.86
C LYS A 27 -1.26 -2.52 12.72
N LYS A 28 -2.31 -2.03 13.35
CA LYS A 28 -2.67 -0.61 13.35
C LYS A 28 -1.55 0.25 13.93
N GLU A 29 -0.99 -0.16 15.07
CA GLU A 29 0.11 0.58 15.69
C GLU A 29 1.37 0.58 14.82
N LYS A 30 1.70 -0.56 14.24
CA LYS A 30 2.84 -0.68 13.32
C LYS A 30 2.64 0.19 12.08
N ALA A 31 1.43 0.18 11.53
CA ALA A 31 1.08 1.01 10.38
C ALA A 31 1.25 2.50 10.70
N LYS A 32 0.79 2.95 11.85
CA LYS A 32 0.95 4.34 12.30
C LYS A 32 2.42 4.73 12.41
N LYS A 33 3.27 3.84 12.93
CA LYS A 33 4.72 4.08 13.02
C LYS A 33 5.36 4.22 11.65
N ILE A 34 4.95 3.38 10.70
CA ILE A 34 5.44 3.46 9.32
C ILE A 34 5.04 4.81 8.71
N LEU A 35 3.78 5.20 8.83
CA LEU A 35 3.31 6.48 8.30
C LEU A 35 4.01 7.67 8.96
N LEU A 36 4.32 7.58 10.23
CA LEU A 36 5.08 8.62 10.92
C LEU A 36 6.48 8.79 10.31
N ARG A 37 7.14 7.68 9.96
CA ARG A 37 8.43 7.75 9.26
C ARG A 37 8.30 8.43 7.91
N VAL A 38 7.22 8.14 7.17
CA VAL A 38 6.96 8.78 5.88
C VAL A 38 6.70 10.27 6.07
N GLU A 39 5.89 10.64 7.06
CA GLU A 39 5.63 12.05 7.39
C GLU A 39 6.91 12.79 7.76
N ASN A 40 7.85 12.09 8.38
CA ASN A 40 9.15 12.66 8.76
C ASN A 40 10.18 12.63 7.63
N GLY A 41 9.77 12.26 6.42
CA GLY A 41 10.60 12.41 5.22
C GLY A 41 11.17 11.13 4.62
N GLU A 42 10.82 9.96 5.11
CA GLU A 42 11.26 8.72 4.47
C GLU A 42 10.67 8.62 3.06
N ASP A 43 11.53 8.36 2.08
CA ASP A 43 11.11 8.20 0.68
C ASP A 43 10.44 6.86 0.46
N VAL A 44 9.24 6.90 -0.08
CA VAL A 44 8.49 5.68 -0.44
C VAL A 44 7.87 5.83 -1.81
N VAL A 45 7.49 4.71 -2.40
CA VAL A 45 6.84 4.66 -3.71
C VAL A 45 5.60 3.77 -3.62
N THR A 46 4.56 4.17 -4.32
CA THR A 46 3.35 3.36 -4.53
C THR A 46 2.82 3.65 -5.93
N THR A 47 1.68 3.09 -6.31
CA THR A 47 1.12 3.33 -7.65
C THR A 47 -0.20 4.06 -7.58
N LEU A 48 -0.60 4.64 -8.71
CA LEU A 48 -1.91 5.28 -8.87
C LEU A 48 -3.06 4.30 -8.56
N ILE A 49 -2.90 3.02 -8.92
CA ILE A 49 -3.92 1.99 -8.67
C ILE A 49 -4.05 1.74 -7.16
N HIS A 50 -2.94 1.66 -6.43
CA HIS A 50 -2.96 1.54 -4.97
C HIS A 50 -3.64 2.75 -4.32
N LEU A 51 -3.36 3.93 -4.85
CA LEU A 51 -3.98 5.16 -4.36
C LEU A 51 -5.50 5.14 -4.56
N SER A 52 -5.95 4.68 -5.73
CA SER A 52 -7.38 4.51 -6.03
C SER A 52 -8.06 3.50 -5.11
N GLU A 53 -7.36 2.41 -4.80
CA GLU A 53 -7.85 1.41 -3.85
C GLU A 53 -8.07 2.03 -2.47
N ILE A 54 -7.09 2.78 -1.98
CA ILE A 54 -7.19 3.49 -0.69
C ILE A 54 -8.39 4.44 -0.70
N ALA A 55 -8.54 5.21 -1.77
CA ALA A 55 -9.64 6.16 -1.92
C ALA A 55 -11.00 5.47 -1.82
N ASN A 56 -11.18 4.39 -2.58
CA ASN A 56 -12.43 3.66 -2.60
C ASN A 56 -12.81 3.10 -1.21
N ILE A 57 -11.84 2.56 -0.51
CA ILE A 57 -12.09 1.98 0.81
C ILE A 57 -12.36 3.08 1.84
N LEU A 58 -11.60 4.18 1.81
CA LEU A 58 -11.83 5.30 2.73
C LEU A 58 -13.20 5.95 2.51
N GLU A 59 -13.63 6.10 1.27
CA GLU A 59 -14.96 6.62 0.95
C GLU A 59 -16.05 5.73 1.56
N ALA A 60 -15.89 4.42 1.42
CA ALA A 60 -16.88 3.44 1.90
C ALA A 60 -16.87 3.28 3.43
N LYS A 61 -15.69 3.27 4.05
CA LYS A 61 -15.52 2.95 5.48
C LYS A 61 -15.48 4.17 6.38
N VAL A 62 -15.13 5.32 5.86
CA VAL A 62 -15.03 6.56 6.66
C VAL A 62 -15.97 7.61 6.06
N ASN A 63 -15.51 8.40 5.10
CA ASN A 63 -16.33 9.35 4.36
C ASN A 63 -15.53 9.95 3.20
N LEU A 64 -16.23 10.64 2.29
CA LEU A 64 -15.63 11.28 1.12
C LEU A 64 -14.63 12.37 1.52
N THR A 65 -14.97 13.20 2.48
CA THR A 65 -14.12 14.32 2.91
C THR A 65 -12.75 13.82 3.39
N THR A 66 -12.73 12.77 4.19
CA THR A 66 -11.49 12.15 4.69
C THR A 66 -10.67 11.58 3.54
N ALA A 67 -11.33 10.87 2.61
CA ALA A 67 -10.66 10.28 1.46
C ALA A 67 -9.99 11.35 0.58
N VAL A 68 -10.72 12.41 0.24
CA VAL A 68 -10.19 13.50 -0.58
C VAL A 68 -9.02 14.21 0.09
N ARG A 69 -9.14 14.50 1.38
CA ARG A 69 -8.04 15.13 2.14
C ARG A 69 -6.79 14.27 2.16
N PHE A 70 -6.97 12.98 2.39
CA PHE A 70 -5.85 12.03 2.37
C PHE A 70 -5.15 12.00 1.01
N LEU A 71 -5.93 11.89 -0.07
CA LEU A 71 -5.39 11.87 -1.42
C LEU A 71 -4.63 13.13 -1.76
N GLU A 72 -5.18 14.29 -1.41
CA GLU A 72 -4.54 15.58 -1.64
C GLU A 72 -3.18 15.64 -0.93
N ASN A 73 -3.15 15.26 0.35
CA ASN A 73 -1.91 15.25 1.13
C ASN A 73 -0.87 14.30 0.54
N LEU A 74 -1.29 13.11 0.13
CA LEU A 74 -0.38 12.12 -0.40
C LEU A 74 0.18 12.53 -1.76
N LEU A 75 -0.67 13.08 -2.63
CA LEU A 75 -0.26 13.52 -3.96
C LEU A 75 0.68 14.73 -3.91
N LEU A 76 0.56 15.57 -2.88
CA LEU A 76 1.41 16.75 -2.71
C LEU A 76 2.69 16.46 -1.92
N ALA A 77 2.81 15.29 -1.29
CA ALA A 77 4.00 14.93 -0.51
C ALA A 77 5.19 14.68 -1.42
N GLU A 78 6.29 15.41 -1.19
CA GLU A 78 7.48 15.34 -2.05
C GLU A 78 8.22 14.00 -1.95
N ASN A 79 8.12 13.33 -0.81
CA ASN A 79 8.81 12.08 -0.54
C ASN A 79 7.97 10.83 -0.85
N VAL A 80 6.76 11.00 -1.36
CA VAL A 80 5.89 9.89 -1.78
C VAL A 80 5.77 9.92 -3.30
N LYS A 81 6.41 8.98 -3.95
CA LYS A 81 6.36 8.87 -5.41
C LYS A 81 5.18 8.03 -5.83
N ILE A 82 4.27 8.61 -6.60
CA ILE A 82 3.11 7.91 -7.15
C ILE A 82 3.43 7.52 -8.59
N LEU A 83 3.53 6.21 -8.83
CA LEU A 83 3.86 5.69 -10.15
C LEU A 83 2.61 5.59 -11.03
N PRO A 84 2.69 6.04 -12.28
CA PRO A 84 1.62 5.79 -13.24
C PRO A 84 1.59 4.30 -13.60
N VAL A 85 0.44 3.84 -14.07
CA VAL A 85 0.26 2.45 -14.51
C VAL A 85 -0.40 2.46 -15.87
N SER A 86 0.29 1.95 -16.89
CA SER A 86 -0.26 1.82 -18.23
C SER A 86 -1.16 0.57 -18.29
N VAL A 87 -1.99 0.50 -19.33
CA VAL A 87 -2.82 -0.67 -19.58
C VAL A 87 -1.94 -1.91 -19.76
N GLU A 88 -0.81 -1.76 -20.47
CA GLU A 88 0.13 -2.87 -20.71
C GLU A 88 0.73 -3.38 -19.39
N GLU A 89 1.11 -2.48 -18.51
CA GLU A 89 1.64 -2.86 -17.19
C GLU A 89 0.58 -3.55 -16.35
N TYR A 90 -0.65 -3.05 -16.42
CA TYR A 90 -1.76 -3.69 -15.70
C TYR A 90 -2.03 -5.10 -16.21
N LEU A 91 -1.96 -5.31 -17.54
CA LEU A 91 -2.08 -6.65 -18.13
C LEU A 91 -0.98 -7.57 -17.62
N LYS A 92 0.26 -7.09 -17.53
CA LYS A 92 1.36 -7.87 -16.96
C LYS A 92 1.07 -8.27 -15.53
N ALA A 93 0.52 -7.35 -14.73
CA ALA A 93 0.12 -7.64 -13.35
C ALA A 93 -0.97 -8.71 -13.30
N VAL A 94 -1.95 -8.67 -14.20
CA VAL A 94 -3.00 -9.69 -14.31
C VAL A 94 -2.39 -11.06 -14.59
N LEU A 95 -1.42 -11.14 -15.49
CA LEU A 95 -0.75 -12.40 -15.82
C LEU A 95 0.07 -12.94 -14.63
N ILE A 96 0.75 -12.07 -13.89
CA ILE A 96 1.48 -12.44 -12.67
C ILE A 96 0.49 -12.95 -11.61
N SER A 97 -0.64 -12.27 -11.46
CA SER A 97 -1.70 -12.66 -10.54
C SER A 97 -2.19 -14.09 -10.84
N LYS A 98 -2.41 -14.38 -12.12
CA LYS A 98 -2.84 -15.70 -12.56
C LYS A 98 -1.80 -16.78 -12.29
N GLU A 99 -0.53 -16.48 -12.56
CA GLU A 99 0.58 -17.41 -12.37
C GLU A 99 0.85 -17.70 -10.90
N LYS A 100 0.90 -16.65 -10.08
CA LYS A 100 1.32 -16.76 -8.68
C LYS A 100 0.18 -16.92 -7.67
N GLY A 101 -1.07 -16.74 -8.11
CA GLY A 101 -2.23 -16.86 -7.22
C GLY A 101 -2.32 -15.76 -6.17
N ILE A 102 -1.89 -14.54 -6.51
CA ILE A 102 -1.98 -13.37 -5.65
C ILE A 102 -2.92 -12.34 -6.27
N SER A 103 -3.36 -11.35 -5.50
CA SER A 103 -4.25 -10.32 -6.05
C SER A 103 -3.56 -9.51 -7.15
N VAL A 104 -4.36 -8.90 -8.03
CA VAL A 104 -3.81 -8.08 -9.12
C VAL A 104 -3.03 -6.88 -8.55
N ASN A 105 -3.52 -6.27 -7.47
CA ASN A 105 -2.82 -5.14 -6.86
C ASN A 105 -1.50 -5.57 -6.21
N ASP A 106 -1.44 -6.76 -5.59
CA ASP A 106 -0.18 -7.30 -5.07
C ASP A 106 0.78 -7.61 -6.21
N ALA A 107 0.28 -8.20 -7.29
CA ALA A 107 1.08 -8.47 -8.50
C ALA A 107 1.64 -7.19 -9.11
N LEU A 108 0.83 -6.12 -9.12
CA LEU A 108 1.26 -4.82 -9.63
C LEU A 108 2.38 -4.21 -8.77
N ALA A 109 2.25 -4.29 -7.45
CA ALA A 109 3.31 -3.84 -6.54
C ALA A 109 4.60 -4.59 -6.82
N TYR A 110 4.52 -5.91 -6.93
CA TYR A 110 5.65 -6.76 -7.24
C TYR A 110 6.30 -6.40 -8.58
N LEU A 111 5.50 -6.22 -9.63
CA LEU A 111 5.97 -5.81 -10.95
C LEU A 111 6.75 -4.50 -10.89
N LYS A 112 6.18 -3.49 -10.22
CA LYS A 112 6.83 -2.18 -10.10
C LYS A 112 8.10 -2.24 -9.28
N MET A 113 8.14 -3.04 -8.23
CA MET A 113 9.35 -3.25 -7.46
C MET A 113 10.46 -3.84 -8.33
N LYS A 114 10.13 -4.83 -9.16
CA LYS A 114 11.09 -5.44 -10.07
C LYS A 114 11.61 -4.44 -11.10
N GLU A 115 10.71 -3.66 -11.70
CA GLU A 115 11.10 -2.66 -12.71
C GLU A 115 12.05 -1.61 -12.13
N LEU A 116 11.84 -1.20 -10.88
CA LEU A 116 12.62 -0.16 -10.22
C LEU A 116 13.76 -0.70 -9.35
N ASN A 117 13.94 -2.01 -9.32
CA ASN A 117 14.94 -2.68 -8.48
C ASN A 117 14.78 -2.33 -7.00
N ILE A 118 13.54 -2.26 -6.53
CA ILE A 118 13.19 -2.06 -5.13
C ILE A 118 13.08 -3.43 -4.48
N LYS A 119 13.78 -3.62 -3.35
CA LYS A 119 13.86 -4.91 -2.66
C LYS A 119 12.93 -5.03 -1.47
N GLU A 120 12.53 -3.90 -0.89
CA GLU A 120 11.79 -3.87 0.37
C GLU A 120 10.39 -3.28 0.18
N ILE A 121 9.42 -3.85 0.89
CA ILE A 121 8.04 -3.39 0.85
C ILE A 121 7.46 -3.29 2.27
N TYR A 122 6.79 -2.18 2.55
CA TYR A 122 5.93 -2.06 3.70
C TYR A 122 4.57 -2.68 3.37
N THR A 123 4.26 -3.80 3.97
CA THR A 123 2.96 -4.47 3.78
C THR A 123 2.64 -5.39 4.95
N PHE A 124 1.36 -5.63 5.17
CA PHE A 124 0.87 -6.63 6.13
C PHE A 124 0.28 -7.85 5.41
N ASP A 125 0.41 -7.91 4.08
CA ASP A 125 -0.09 -9.02 3.29
C ASP A 125 0.93 -10.16 3.29
N ARG A 126 0.47 -11.36 3.68
CA ARG A 126 1.31 -12.56 3.76
C ARG A 126 1.79 -13.06 2.40
N HIS A 127 1.08 -12.72 1.32
CA HIS A 127 1.42 -13.17 -0.03
C HIS A 127 2.81 -12.73 -0.45
N PHE A 128 3.28 -11.58 0.03
CA PHE A 128 4.62 -11.08 -0.31
C PHE A 128 5.76 -11.90 0.31
N GLN A 129 5.48 -12.66 1.37
CA GLN A 129 6.51 -13.51 2.01
C GLN A 129 6.95 -14.66 1.12
N ASN A 130 6.15 -15.02 0.12
CA ASN A 130 6.46 -16.08 -0.84
C ASN A 130 7.13 -15.54 -2.12
N LEU A 131 7.38 -14.25 -2.18
CA LEU A 131 8.02 -13.59 -3.31
C LEU A 131 9.46 -13.20 -2.91
N ASP A 132 10.29 -12.91 -3.91
CA ASP A 132 11.68 -12.52 -3.68
C ASP A 132 11.82 -11.03 -3.31
N VAL A 133 11.07 -10.61 -2.31
CA VAL A 133 11.11 -9.27 -1.75
C VAL A 133 11.19 -9.36 -0.22
N GLU A 134 11.70 -8.32 0.40
CA GLU A 134 11.80 -8.25 1.86
C GLU A 134 10.60 -7.48 2.41
N VAL A 135 9.83 -8.14 3.26
CA VAL A 135 8.64 -7.55 3.90
C VAL A 135 9.06 -6.82 5.17
N ILE A 136 8.70 -5.56 5.27
CA ILE A 136 8.98 -4.71 6.43
C ILE A 136 7.64 -4.34 7.08
N GLN A 137 7.50 -4.60 8.36
CA GLN A 137 6.26 -4.33 9.10
C GLN A 137 6.44 -3.37 10.28
N ASP A 138 7.66 -2.89 10.47
CA ASP A 138 7.94 -1.96 11.59
C ASP A 138 9.09 -0.99 11.31
#